data_18905cb313d0773f076a3d0fdec9f7d0
#
_entry.id   18905cb313d0773f076a3d0fdec9f7d0
#
_cell.length_a   1.000
_cell.length_b   1.000
_cell.length_c   1.000
_cell.angle_alpha   90.00
_cell.angle_beta   90.00
_cell.angle_gamma   90.00
#
_symmetry.space_group_name_H-M   'P 1'
#
loop_
_entity.id
_entity.type
_entity.pdbx_description
1 polymer ?
#
loop_
_entity_poly.entity_id
_entity_poly.type
_entity_poly.pdbx_seq_one_letter_code
_entity_poly.pdbx_strand_id
1 'polypeptide(L)'
;MLKITVQQDETKSSLLIAGKLAGAWVAEVRTAWEAERVKGKEVLVDLNDVTFVDAEGKALLKKLHEAGATLVCKGCLTSAIVAQACGESSEGATHQKKMNTSHKIIKAILIGFFAFAIQNSARAQAQEKTAVQLTLHDAVVLALKQNPQVQIGVLQTAQAKQDQNIARADLLPQAQLNVSDAVERANLETALGTKFPGFPEHIGPFQIFNAGPSANVPVLDFAAWSRLHAARENTSAAHAGEQSIREDLVLQTVSQYLGALRAAAQVKAAQTRIDLAQALYNQAADMQKNGAGTGIDTLRANVELQNEKQVLIAALTQYDVALYGLARLLSLDPRQPIQLSDVTSFFETPTFAIEGSIDRAYQARPEMAQIDARLRAAQASRHAAIDERLPSIRATGNWDYQGVSISTGIPVYQYQVGAEVPLFTGGRIRAETVKADLEIKKVEQQRDDLRNQIALEVKTAMAQLDSARHQVEVANLGIQLAQEEVTQARDRFTAGVADNIEVVQAQDALSRASDNQIAALYQFNQARADLARAIGQMESLYTK
;
A
#
# COMPACT_ATOMS: atom_id res chain seq x y z
N MET A 1 14.16 -12.06 -26.32
CA MET A 1 14.19 -12.31 -27.76
C MET A 1 13.06 -11.53 -28.39
N LEU A 2 13.29 -10.86 -29.51
CA LEU A 2 12.27 -10.16 -30.29
C LEU A 2 12.12 -10.90 -31.63
N LYS A 3 10.91 -11.02 -32.11
CA LYS A 3 10.60 -11.55 -33.46
C LYS A 3 9.92 -10.44 -34.27
N ILE A 4 10.44 -10.15 -35.44
CA ILE A 4 9.88 -9.18 -36.37
C ILE A 4 9.40 -9.97 -37.61
N THR A 5 8.15 -9.81 -37.98
CA THR A 5 7.53 -10.43 -39.16
C THR A 5 6.93 -9.34 -40.03
N VAL A 6 7.33 -9.29 -41.28
CA VAL A 6 6.80 -8.32 -42.27
C VAL A 6 5.77 -9.03 -43.14
N GLN A 7 4.54 -8.54 -43.12
CA GLN A 7 3.46 -8.97 -44.01
C GLN A 7 3.17 -7.86 -45.01
N GLN A 8 3.25 -8.17 -46.30
CA GLN A 8 3.04 -7.21 -47.40
C GLN A 8 1.71 -7.50 -48.09
N ASP A 9 0.91 -6.47 -48.23
CA ASP A 9 -0.28 -6.44 -49.08
C ASP A 9 -0.07 -5.47 -50.25
N GLU A 10 -0.96 -5.42 -51.23
CA GLU A 10 -0.77 -4.57 -52.42
C GLU A 10 -0.60 -3.11 -52.09
N THR A 11 -1.27 -2.60 -51.02
CA THR A 11 -1.27 -1.18 -50.63
C THR A 11 -0.68 -0.87 -49.28
N LYS A 12 -0.49 -1.87 -48.39
CA LYS A 12 -0.03 -1.70 -47.01
C LYS A 12 1.05 -2.72 -46.65
N SER A 13 1.98 -2.29 -45.77
CA SER A 13 2.98 -3.17 -45.15
C SER A 13 2.72 -3.24 -43.64
N SER A 14 2.54 -4.44 -43.09
CA SER A 14 2.31 -4.65 -41.67
C SER A 14 3.57 -5.23 -41.01
N LEU A 15 4.10 -4.53 -40.03
CA LEU A 15 5.22 -4.95 -39.20
C LEU A 15 4.68 -5.54 -37.89
N LEU A 16 4.69 -6.86 -37.76
CA LEU A 16 4.28 -7.53 -36.52
C LEU A 16 5.50 -7.74 -35.63
N ILE A 17 5.40 -7.21 -34.40
CA ILE A 17 6.48 -7.24 -33.41
C ILE A 17 6.01 -8.09 -32.23
N ALA A 18 6.76 -9.16 -31.90
CA ALA A 18 6.47 -10.04 -30.77
C ALA A 18 7.67 -10.17 -29.85
N GLY A 19 7.47 -10.04 -28.51
CA GLY A 19 8.49 -10.19 -27.47
C GLY A 19 8.92 -8.88 -26.80
N LYS A 20 10.21 -8.72 -26.46
CA LYS A 20 10.72 -7.54 -25.72
C LYS A 20 11.40 -6.55 -26.66
N LEU A 21 10.83 -5.34 -26.77
CA LEU A 21 11.40 -4.22 -27.54
C LEU A 21 12.36 -3.42 -26.63
N ALA A 22 13.63 -3.86 -26.58
CA ALA A 22 14.64 -3.28 -25.71
C ALA A 22 16.07 -3.47 -26.26
N GLY A 23 16.97 -2.53 -25.96
CA GLY A 23 18.39 -2.59 -26.28
C GLY A 23 18.67 -2.76 -27.79
N ALA A 24 19.52 -3.70 -28.18
CA ALA A 24 19.93 -3.92 -29.58
C ALA A 24 18.75 -4.16 -30.55
N TRP A 25 17.64 -4.69 -30.07
CA TRP A 25 16.46 -4.98 -30.88
C TRP A 25 15.71 -3.72 -31.37
N VAL A 26 15.89 -2.58 -30.67
CA VAL A 26 15.33 -1.29 -31.08
C VAL A 26 15.90 -0.83 -32.43
N ALA A 27 17.21 -1.08 -32.65
CA ALA A 27 17.87 -0.77 -33.93
C ALA A 27 17.34 -1.64 -35.07
N GLU A 28 17.08 -2.93 -34.82
CA GLU A 28 16.53 -3.85 -35.83
C GLU A 28 15.12 -3.46 -36.27
N VAL A 29 14.24 -3.10 -35.33
CA VAL A 29 12.88 -2.60 -35.68
C VAL A 29 12.95 -1.33 -36.50
N ARG A 30 13.89 -0.41 -36.18
CA ARG A 30 14.12 0.80 -36.97
C ARG A 30 14.52 0.47 -38.41
N THR A 31 15.49 -0.42 -38.58
CA THR A 31 15.98 -0.82 -39.90
C THR A 31 14.88 -1.52 -40.74
N ALA A 32 14.10 -2.38 -40.10
CA ALA A 32 12.98 -3.05 -40.77
C ALA A 32 11.89 -2.05 -41.22
N TRP A 33 11.60 -1.05 -40.39
CA TRP A 33 10.63 0.02 -40.73
C TRP A 33 11.14 0.94 -41.83
N GLU A 34 12.40 1.36 -41.79
CA GLU A 34 13.02 2.19 -42.83
C GLU A 34 13.02 1.49 -44.18
N ALA A 35 13.30 0.19 -44.20
CA ALA A 35 13.26 -0.63 -45.41
C ALA A 35 11.86 -0.70 -46.07
N GLU A 36 10.80 -0.75 -45.24
CA GLU A 36 9.43 -0.77 -45.76
C GLU A 36 8.93 0.63 -46.16
N ARG A 37 9.35 1.68 -45.45
CA ARG A 37 9.01 3.08 -45.80
C ARG A 37 9.53 3.50 -47.17
N VAL A 38 10.74 3.08 -47.52
CA VAL A 38 11.35 3.38 -48.84
C VAL A 38 10.52 2.83 -50.02
N LYS A 39 9.72 1.80 -49.78
CA LYS A 39 8.82 1.22 -50.80
C LYS A 39 7.55 2.02 -51.08
N GLY A 40 7.33 3.16 -50.34
CA GLY A 40 6.20 4.08 -50.58
C GLY A 40 4.84 3.57 -50.13
N LYS A 41 4.79 2.49 -49.32
CA LYS A 41 3.56 1.90 -48.76
C LYS A 41 3.24 2.48 -47.38
N GLU A 42 1.95 2.50 -47.02
CA GLU A 42 1.52 2.82 -45.65
C GLU A 42 2.01 1.71 -44.69
N VAL A 43 2.80 2.08 -43.67
CA VAL A 43 3.36 1.09 -42.75
C VAL A 43 2.55 1.04 -41.45
N LEU A 44 1.96 -0.12 -41.17
CA LEU A 44 1.24 -0.42 -39.92
C LEU A 44 2.16 -1.22 -39.01
N VAL A 45 2.31 -0.80 -37.75
CA VAL A 45 3.13 -1.49 -36.74
C VAL A 45 2.22 -2.11 -35.70
N ASP A 46 2.17 -3.44 -35.68
CA ASP A 46 1.37 -4.23 -34.74
C ASP A 46 2.22 -4.60 -33.52
N LEU A 47 1.75 -4.14 -32.34
CA LEU A 47 2.38 -4.30 -31.04
C LEU A 47 1.59 -5.24 -30.09
N ASN A 48 0.63 -6.02 -30.62
CA ASN A 48 -0.24 -6.86 -29.80
C ASN A 48 0.53 -7.91 -28.98
N ASP A 49 1.62 -8.42 -29.52
CA ASP A 49 2.43 -9.47 -28.89
C ASP A 49 3.71 -8.92 -28.22
N VAL A 50 3.80 -7.60 -28.01
CA VAL A 50 4.91 -6.98 -27.30
C VAL A 50 4.68 -7.08 -25.79
N THR A 51 5.64 -7.70 -25.08
CA THR A 51 5.54 -7.95 -23.64
C THR A 51 6.29 -6.91 -22.77
N PHE A 52 7.24 -6.18 -23.35
CA PHE A 52 8.04 -5.17 -22.66
C PHE A 52 8.62 -4.15 -23.64
N VAL A 53 8.67 -2.87 -23.25
CA VAL A 53 9.27 -1.76 -24.01
C VAL A 53 10.13 -0.93 -23.07
N ASP A 54 11.41 -0.75 -23.37
CA ASP A 54 12.33 0.11 -22.61
C ASP A 54 12.24 1.59 -23.04
N ALA A 55 13.08 2.45 -22.46
CA ALA A 55 13.09 3.87 -22.75
C ALA A 55 13.47 4.18 -24.22
N GLU A 56 14.39 3.41 -24.79
CA GLU A 56 14.80 3.55 -26.20
C GLU A 56 13.71 3.05 -27.15
N GLY A 57 13.02 1.95 -26.79
CA GLY A 57 11.87 1.44 -27.52
C GLY A 57 10.72 2.44 -27.55
N LYS A 58 10.42 3.10 -26.41
CA LYS A 58 9.41 4.18 -26.35
C LYS A 58 9.78 5.37 -27.27
N ALA A 59 11.04 5.78 -27.24
CA ALA A 59 11.53 6.85 -28.11
C ALA A 59 11.48 6.48 -29.60
N LEU A 60 11.70 5.21 -29.94
CA LEU A 60 11.50 4.71 -31.30
C LEU A 60 10.03 4.75 -31.71
N LEU A 61 9.11 4.22 -30.89
CA LEU A 61 7.67 4.21 -31.19
C LEU A 61 7.14 5.62 -31.44
N LYS A 62 7.58 6.59 -30.64
CA LYS A 62 7.25 8.01 -30.84
C LYS A 62 7.74 8.52 -32.21
N LYS A 63 8.97 8.24 -32.59
CA LYS A 63 9.53 8.62 -33.89
C LYS A 63 8.81 7.95 -35.07
N LEU A 64 8.41 6.69 -34.92
CA LEU A 64 7.63 5.97 -35.93
C LEU A 64 6.26 6.60 -36.14
N HIS A 65 5.59 6.99 -35.05
CA HIS A 65 4.31 7.68 -35.10
C HIS A 65 4.43 9.09 -35.73
N GLU A 66 5.42 9.88 -35.31
CA GLU A 66 5.71 11.20 -35.89
C GLU A 66 6.07 11.13 -37.39
N ALA A 67 6.62 10.00 -37.83
CA ALA A 67 6.95 9.74 -39.23
C ALA A 67 5.81 9.14 -40.06
N GLY A 68 4.59 9.02 -39.47
CA GLY A 68 3.37 8.63 -40.15
C GLY A 68 3.04 7.12 -40.08
N ALA A 69 3.70 6.34 -39.22
CA ALA A 69 3.32 4.94 -39.02
C ALA A 69 2.07 4.82 -38.16
N THR A 70 1.15 3.93 -38.52
CA THR A 70 -0.03 3.60 -37.72
C THR A 70 0.33 2.52 -36.70
N LEU A 71 0.27 2.85 -35.40
CA LEU A 71 0.54 1.90 -34.31
C LEU A 71 -0.77 1.21 -33.89
N VAL A 72 -0.77 -0.13 -33.85
CA VAL A 72 -1.93 -0.95 -33.45
C VAL A 72 -1.56 -1.75 -32.20
N CYS A 73 -2.38 -1.64 -31.12
CA CYS A 73 -2.24 -2.40 -29.89
C CYS A 73 -3.61 -2.70 -29.27
N LYS A 74 -3.81 -3.91 -28.73
CA LYS A 74 -5.05 -4.34 -28.05
C LYS A 74 -4.85 -4.59 -26.53
N GLY A 75 -3.60 -4.65 -26.04
CA GLY A 75 -3.31 -4.90 -24.63
C GLY A 75 -3.29 -3.63 -23.77
N CYS A 76 -3.82 -3.67 -22.55
CA CYS A 76 -3.85 -2.51 -21.64
C CYS A 76 -2.44 -1.91 -21.36
N LEU A 77 -1.40 -2.72 -21.29
CA LEU A 77 -0.01 -2.28 -21.03
C LEU A 77 0.60 -1.60 -22.27
N THR A 78 0.40 -2.18 -23.46
CA THR A 78 0.91 -1.62 -24.71
C THR A 78 0.13 -0.40 -25.15
N SER A 79 -1.19 -0.33 -24.89
CA SER A 79 -2.01 0.86 -25.17
C SER A 79 -1.61 2.05 -24.30
N ALA A 80 -1.29 1.84 -23.00
CA ALA A 80 -0.79 2.89 -22.13
C ALA A 80 0.59 3.44 -22.58
N ILE A 81 1.49 2.56 -23.03
CA ILE A 81 2.81 2.94 -23.56
C ILE A 81 2.68 3.71 -24.87
N VAL A 82 1.78 3.29 -25.77
CA VAL A 82 1.52 3.96 -27.05
C VAL A 82 0.84 5.31 -26.82
N ALA A 83 -0.15 5.41 -25.93
CA ALA A 83 -0.79 6.66 -25.56
C ALA A 83 0.23 7.66 -24.95
N GLN A 84 1.14 7.18 -24.11
CA GLN A 84 2.22 8.00 -23.54
C GLN A 84 3.25 8.44 -24.60
N ALA A 85 3.50 7.61 -25.61
CA ALA A 85 4.41 7.94 -26.73
C ALA A 85 3.77 8.90 -27.75
N CYS A 86 2.44 8.80 -27.96
CA CYS A 86 1.69 9.62 -28.90
C CYS A 86 1.13 10.92 -28.29
N GLY A 87 1.21 11.12 -26.95
CA GLY A 87 0.76 12.35 -26.29
C GLY A 87 -0.75 12.47 -26.11
N GLU A 88 -1.52 11.36 -26.22
CA GLU A 88 -2.97 11.33 -26.00
C GLU A 88 -3.29 10.89 -24.56
N SER A 89 -3.98 11.75 -23.81
CA SER A 89 -4.58 11.43 -22.53
C SER A 89 -5.77 10.48 -22.74
N SER A 90 -5.79 9.39 -21.95
CA SER A 90 -6.80 8.35 -21.98
C SER A 90 -8.20 8.86 -21.61
N GLU A 91 -9.05 9.12 -22.60
CA GLU A 91 -10.51 9.04 -22.44
C GLU A 91 -11.16 8.71 -23.79
N GLY A 92 -11.88 7.58 -23.82
CA GLY A 92 -13.03 7.37 -24.71
C GLY A 92 -12.78 6.85 -26.11
N ALA A 93 -12.67 5.54 -26.29
CA ALA A 93 -12.88 4.89 -27.59
C ALA A 93 -14.31 4.35 -27.69
N THR A 94 -15.18 5.02 -28.38
CA THR A 94 -16.30 4.38 -29.12
C THR A 94 -16.81 5.24 -30.29
N HIS A 95 -16.82 4.59 -31.44
CA HIS A 95 -17.64 4.81 -32.65
C HIS A 95 -17.59 6.10 -33.49
N GLN A 96 -16.90 5.94 -34.62
CA GLN A 96 -17.37 6.14 -36.02
C GLN A 96 -18.27 7.34 -36.40
N LYS A 97 -17.93 8.15 -37.34
CA LYS A 97 -18.42 8.22 -38.75
C LYS A 97 -18.08 9.56 -39.40
N LYS A 98 -17.61 9.43 -40.64
CA LYS A 98 -17.43 10.43 -41.70
C LYS A 98 -18.29 11.71 -41.61
N MET A 99 -17.68 12.89 -41.90
CA MET A 99 -18.00 13.62 -43.16
C MET A 99 -17.05 14.81 -43.39
N ASN A 100 -16.70 14.97 -44.68
CA ASN A 100 -15.98 16.09 -45.27
C ASN A 100 -16.73 17.43 -45.09
N THR A 101 -16.03 18.53 -44.83
CA THR A 101 -16.04 19.75 -45.65
C THR A 101 -15.30 20.91 -44.97
N SER A 102 -14.55 21.67 -45.76
CA SER A 102 -14.17 23.08 -45.66
C SER A 102 -12.73 23.43 -45.23
N HIS A 103 -11.92 23.49 -46.24
CA HIS A 103 -10.54 23.96 -46.26
C HIS A 103 -10.36 25.50 -46.27
N LYS A 104 -11.16 26.33 -45.60
CA LYS A 104 -10.99 27.80 -45.66
C LYS A 104 -10.96 28.53 -44.29
N ILE A 105 -11.13 27.86 -43.16
CA ILE A 105 -11.13 28.51 -41.83
C ILE A 105 -9.82 28.24 -41.02
N ILE A 106 -8.96 27.36 -41.50
CA ILE A 106 -7.77 26.88 -40.72
C ILE A 106 -6.59 27.86 -40.74
N LYS A 107 -6.51 28.81 -41.70
CA LYS A 107 -5.37 29.75 -41.74
C LYS A 107 -5.46 30.94 -40.78
N ALA A 108 -6.62 31.31 -40.27
CA ALA A 108 -6.77 32.43 -39.32
C ALA A 108 -6.63 31.99 -37.86
N ILE A 109 -6.82 30.69 -37.54
CA ILE A 109 -6.73 30.15 -36.18
C ILE A 109 -5.26 29.79 -35.79
N LEU A 110 -4.41 29.49 -36.76
CA LEU A 110 -3.00 29.09 -36.53
C LEU A 110 -2.09 30.26 -36.07
N ILE A 111 -2.42 31.52 -36.43
CA ILE A 111 -1.64 32.68 -35.97
C ILE A 111 -2.05 33.11 -34.55
N GLY A 112 -3.29 32.92 -34.17
CA GLY A 112 -3.77 33.19 -32.81
C GLY A 112 -3.29 32.17 -31.79
N PHE A 113 -3.09 30.89 -32.16
CA PHE A 113 -2.62 29.84 -31.30
C PHE A 113 -1.10 29.91 -31.00
N PHE A 114 -0.30 30.45 -31.94
CA PHE A 114 1.13 30.59 -31.75
C PHE A 114 1.47 31.78 -30.82
N ALA A 115 0.65 32.83 -30.79
CA ALA A 115 0.81 33.94 -29.83
C ALA A 115 0.34 33.56 -28.42
N PHE A 116 -0.66 32.64 -28.30
CA PHE A 116 -1.16 32.15 -27.01
C PHE A 116 -0.23 31.09 -26.38
N ALA A 117 0.48 30.30 -27.21
CA ALA A 117 1.47 29.32 -26.76
C ALA A 117 2.74 29.95 -26.18
N ILE A 118 3.15 31.13 -26.69
CA ILE A 118 4.33 31.87 -26.19
C ILE A 118 4.02 32.56 -24.85
N GLN A 119 2.78 32.97 -24.60
CA GLN A 119 2.38 33.54 -23.31
C GLN A 119 2.20 32.49 -22.21
N ASN A 120 1.92 31.22 -22.54
CA ASN A 120 1.84 30.13 -21.55
C ASN A 120 3.21 29.51 -21.25
N SER A 121 4.20 29.62 -22.14
CA SER A 121 5.57 29.12 -21.87
C SER A 121 6.36 30.00 -20.89
N ALA A 122 5.95 31.25 -20.69
CA ALA A 122 6.55 32.14 -19.69
C ALA A 122 5.94 32.01 -18.29
N ARG A 123 4.85 31.20 -18.14
CA ARG A 123 4.22 30.90 -16.84
C ARG A 123 4.60 29.54 -16.26
N ALA A 124 5.48 28.80 -16.91
CA ALA A 124 6.17 27.65 -16.31
C ALA A 124 7.40 28.07 -15.47
N GLN A 125 7.42 29.32 -14.98
CA GLN A 125 8.24 29.71 -13.86
C GLN A 125 7.66 29.06 -12.61
N ALA A 126 8.49 28.23 -11.97
CA ALA A 126 8.39 27.71 -10.63
C ALA A 126 7.16 28.28 -9.87
N GLN A 127 6.04 27.60 -9.99
CA GLN A 127 5.02 27.69 -8.96
C GLN A 127 5.72 27.19 -7.70
N GLU A 128 6.24 28.11 -6.86
CA GLU A 128 6.57 27.79 -5.49
C GLU A 128 5.33 27.07 -4.96
N LYS A 129 5.46 25.74 -4.81
CA LYS A 129 4.36 24.94 -4.24
C LYS A 129 4.08 25.57 -2.89
N THR A 130 2.94 26.21 -2.75
CA THR A 130 2.49 26.78 -1.47
C THR A 130 2.62 25.69 -0.41
N ALA A 131 3.24 26.02 0.72
CA ALA A 131 3.40 25.09 1.82
C ALA A 131 2.02 24.53 2.23
N VAL A 132 1.91 23.22 2.33
CA VAL A 132 0.69 22.60 2.81
C VAL A 132 0.58 22.85 4.29
N GLN A 133 -0.41 23.66 4.67
CA GLN A 133 -0.80 23.81 6.07
C GLN A 133 -1.44 22.50 6.51
N LEU A 134 -0.90 21.87 7.54
CA LEU A 134 -1.33 20.55 7.97
C LEU A 134 -1.72 20.58 9.46
N THR A 135 -2.98 20.23 9.75
CA THR A 135 -3.42 19.93 11.10
C THR A 135 -3.24 18.44 11.40
N LEU A 136 -3.27 18.05 12.67
CA LEU A 136 -3.21 16.63 13.05
C LEU A 136 -4.36 15.83 12.43
N HIS A 137 -5.56 16.39 12.44
CA HIS A 137 -6.74 15.80 11.82
C HIS A 137 -6.53 15.57 10.31
N ASP A 138 -6.07 16.61 9.58
CA ASP A 138 -5.83 16.49 8.13
C ASP A 138 -4.74 15.46 7.83
N ALA A 139 -3.70 15.39 8.66
CA ALA A 139 -2.66 14.39 8.53
C ALA A 139 -3.21 12.96 8.66
N VAL A 140 -4.06 12.71 9.66
CA VAL A 140 -4.68 11.38 9.86
C VAL A 140 -5.60 11.02 8.69
N VAL A 141 -6.47 11.93 8.26
CA VAL A 141 -7.38 11.69 7.13
C VAL A 141 -6.60 11.41 5.84
N LEU A 142 -5.54 12.17 5.60
CA LEU A 142 -4.69 12.00 4.42
C LEU A 142 -3.93 10.67 4.45
N ALA A 143 -3.37 10.29 5.62
CA ALA A 143 -2.70 9.01 5.81
C ALA A 143 -3.63 7.84 5.51
N LEU A 144 -4.83 7.83 6.10
CA LEU A 144 -5.82 6.77 5.86
C LEU A 144 -6.25 6.65 4.40
N LYS A 145 -6.23 7.76 3.65
CA LYS A 145 -6.62 7.78 2.24
C LYS A 145 -5.51 7.34 1.29
N GLN A 146 -4.25 7.70 1.56
CA GLN A 146 -3.16 7.59 0.58
C GLN A 146 -2.07 6.60 0.97
N ASN A 147 -1.97 6.21 2.25
CA ASN A 147 -0.88 5.35 2.69
C ASN A 147 -0.98 3.94 2.06
N PRO A 148 0.13 3.44 1.46
CA PRO A 148 0.16 2.13 0.80
C PRO A 148 -0.19 0.95 1.72
N GLN A 149 0.08 1.03 3.03
CA GLN A 149 -0.23 -0.06 3.97
C GLN A 149 -1.75 -0.27 4.10
N VAL A 150 -2.54 0.81 4.17
CA VAL A 150 -4.01 0.71 4.17
C VAL A 150 -4.50 0.15 2.83
N GLN A 151 -3.94 0.60 1.70
CA GLN A 151 -4.31 0.09 0.38
C GLN A 151 -3.99 -1.42 0.26
N ILE A 152 -2.86 -1.87 0.80
CA ILE A 152 -2.51 -3.30 0.88
C ILE A 152 -3.54 -4.06 1.73
N GLY A 153 -3.95 -3.52 2.89
CA GLY A 153 -4.99 -4.11 3.74
C GLY A 153 -6.33 -4.28 3.00
N VAL A 154 -6.78 -3.24 2.29
CA VAL A 154 -7.99 -3.28 1.44
C VAL A 154 -7.87 -4.35 0.35
N LEU A 155 -6.71 -4.44 -0.32
CA LEU A 155 -6.48 -5.47 -1.34
C LEU A 155 -6.47 -6.89 -0.75
N GLN A 156 -5.93 -7.08 0.46
CA GLN A 156 -5.97 -8.37 1.16
C GLN A 156 -7.40 -8.77 1.52
N THR A 157 -8.23 -7.83 1.98
CA THR A 157 -9.66 -8.06 2.21
C THR A 157 -10.38 -8.42 0.90
N ALA A 158 -10.09 -7.72 -0.19
CA ALA A 158 -10.63 -8.04 -1.51
C ALA A 158 -10.18 -9.41 -2.02
N GLN A 159 -8.92 -9.80 -1.78
CA GLN A 159 -8.39 -11.13 -2.11
C GLN A 159 -9.12 -12.22 -1.32
N ALA A 160 -9.26 -12.08 0.00
CA ALA A 160 -10.03 -13.02 0.83
C ALA A 160 -11.49 -13.16 0.35
N LYS A 161 -12.08 -12.08 -0.18
CA LYS A 161 -13.41 -12.11 -0.80
C LYS A 161 -13.43 -12.93 -2.09
N GLN A 162 -12.37 -12.90 -2.91
CA GLN A 162 -12.26 -13.77 -4.07
C GLN A 162 -12.06 -15.24 -3.67
N ASP A 163 -11.27 -15.51 -2.62
CA ASP A 163 -11.13 -16.87 -2.08
C ASP A 163 -12.49 -17.44 -1.62
N GLN A 164 -13.34 -16.59 -1.01
CA GLN A 164 -14.72 -16.93 -0.71
C GLN A 164 -15.54 -17.22 -1.98
N ASN A 165 -15.36 -16.45 -3.06
CA ASN A 165 -16.05 -16.70 -4.33
C ASN A 165 -15.57 -17.99 -4.99
N ILE A 166 -14.27 -18.33 -4.88
CA ILE A 166 -13.71 -19.61 -5.34
C ILE A 166 -14.36 -20.77 -4.57
N ALA A 167 -14.40 -20.70 -3.23
CA ALA A 167 -15.07 -21.73 -2.43
C ALA A 167 -16.58 -21.83 -2.74
N ARG A 168 -17.23 -20.73 -3.14
CA ARG A 168 -18.62 -20.74 -3.61
C ARG A 168 -18.74 -21.40 -4.98
N ALA A 169 -17.76 -21.21 -5.87
CA ALA A 169 -17.77 -21.81 -7.20
C ALA A 169 -17.71 -23.34 -7.15
N ASP A 170 -17.13 -23.93 -6.11
CA ASP A 170 -17.15 -25.38 -5.87
C ASP A 170 -18.57 -25.96 -5.67
N LEU A 171 -19.55 -25.11 -5.34
CA LEU A 171 -20.96 -25.46 -5.18
C LEU A 171 -21.81 -25.15 -6.42
N LEU A 172 -21.22 -24.60 -7.47
CA LEU A 172 -21.92 -24.18 -8.68
C LEU A 172 -21.63 -25.14 -9.85
N PRO A 173 -22.54 -25.24 -10.84
CA PRO A 173 -22.27 -25.98 -12.06
C PRO A 173 -21.00 -25.49 -12.74
N GLN A 174 -20.13 -26.41 -13.16
CA GLN A 174 -18.95 -26.14 -13.94
C GLN A 174 -19.11 -26.75 -15.32
N ALA A 175 -18.81 -25.98 -16.36
CA ALA A 175 -18.87 -26.45 -17.73
C ALA A 175 -17.52 -26.19 -18.42
N GLN A 176 -17.10 -27.15 -19.26
CA GLN A 176 -15.87 -27.07 -20.03
C GLN A 176 -16.08 -27.60 -21.43
N LEU A 177 -15.30 -27.11 -22.37
CA LEU A 177 -15.23 -27.66 -23.73
C LEU A 177 -13.97 -28.51 -23.85
N ASN A 178 -14.13 -29.77 -24.20
CA ASN A 178 -13.04 -30.68 -24.42
C ASN A 178 -12.91 -30.95 -25.93
N VAL A 179 -11.69 -30.89 -26.43
CA VAL A 179 -11.34 -31.30 -27.80
C VAL A 179 -10.11 -32.18 -27.68
N SER A 180 -10.23 -33.41 -28.15
CA SER A 180 -9.14 -34.35 -28.14
C SER A 180 -9.07 -35.13 -29.45
N ASP A 181 -7.87 -35.44 -29.89
CA ASP A 181 -7.56 -36.31 -30.99
C ASP A 181 -6.51 -37.29 -30.53
N ALA A 182 -6.86 -38.57 -30.47
CA ALA A 182 -6.03 -39.62 -29.95
C ALA A 182 -5.88 -40.74 -31.01
N VAL A 183 -4.70 -41.35 -31.06
CA VAL A 183 -4.50 -42.58 -31.85
C VAL A 183 -4.33 -43.73 -30.87
N GLU A 184 -5.19 -44.73 -30.99
CA GLU A 184 -5.23 -45.86 -30.08
C GLU A 184 -5.01 -47.18 -30.86
N ARG A 185 -4.25 -48.07 -30.24
CA ARG A 185 -4.15 -49.48 -30.64
C ARG A 185 -4.49 -50.34 -29.42
N ALA A 186 -5.65 -50.96 -29.47
CA ALA A 186 -6.15 -51.78 -28.39
C ALA A 186 -5.79 -53.26 -28.56
N ASN A 187 -5.40 -53.92 -27.47
CA ASN A 187 -5.23 -55.36 -27.43
C ASN A 187 -6.62 -56.01 -27.19
N LEU A 188 -7.06 -56.77 -28.17
CA LEU A 188 -8.39 -57.36 -28.15
C LEU A 188 -8.54 -58.43 -27.07
N GLU A 189 -7.49 -59.21 -26.78
CA GLU A 189 -7.45 -60.18 -25.71
C GLU A 189 -7.63 -59.53 -24.33
N THR A 190 -7.00 -58.38 -24.11
CA THR A 190 -7.19 -57.60 -22.86
C THR A 190 -8.58 -57.05 -22.74
N ALA A 191 -9.20 -56.62 -23.83
CA ALA A 191 -10.55 -56.06 -23.84
C ALA A 191 -11.66 -57.15 -23.64
N LEU A 192 -11.46 -58.36 -24.17
CA LEU A 192 -12.44 -59.44 -24.17
C LEU A 192 -12.16 -60.54 -23.12
N GLY A 193 -10.97 -60.48 -22.46
CA GLY A 193 -10.56 -61.45 -21.45
C GLY A 193 -10.14 -62.84 -21.98
N THR A 194 -10.20 -63.08 -23.30
CA THR A 194 -9.86 -64.33 -23.93
C THR A 194 -9.53 -64.13 -25.41
N LYS A 195 -8.75 -65.10 -26.00
CA LYS A 195 -8.51 -65.14 -27.44
C LYS A 195 -9.69 -65.81 -28.15
N PHE A 196 -10.23 -65.13 -29.15
CA PHE A 196 -11.26 -65.69 -30.02
C PHE A 196 -10.60 -66.15 -31.34
N PRO A 197 -10.75 -67.42 -31.74
CA PRO A 197 -10.23 -67.93 -33.02
C PRO A 197 -10.85 -67.13 -34.19
N GLY A 198 -9.98 -66.63 -35.07
CA GLY A 198 -10.39 -65.86 -36.24
C GLY A 198 -10.46 -64.34 -36.05
N PHE A 199 -10.21 -63.84 -34.84
CA PHE A 199 -10.12 -62.41 -34.56
C PHE A 199 -8.64 -61.96 -34.47
N PRO A 200 -8.31 -60.76 -34.90
CA PRO A 200 -6.95 -60.23 -34.78
C PRO A 200 -6.59 -60.00 -33.31
N GLU A 201 -5.32 -60.16 -32.92
CA GLU A 201 -4.85 -59.96 -31.54
C GLU A 201 -4.95 -58.49 -31.10
N HIS A 202 -5.05 -57.57 -32.05
CA HIS A 202 -5.17 -56.14 -31.75
C HIS A 202 -6.07 -55.46 -32.78
N ILE A 203 -6.70 -54.34 -32.37
CA ILE A 203 -7.49 -53.44 -33.22
C ILE A 203 -6.72 -52.12 -33.29
N GLY A 204 -6.64 -51.54 -34.49
CA GLY A 204 -5.94 -50.30 -34.75
C GLY A 204 -4.55 -50.48 -35.36
N PRO A 205 -3.78 -49.32 -35.48
CA PRO A 205 -4.12 -48.03 -34.90
C PRO A 205 -5.34 -47.39 -35.55
N PHE A 206 -6.21 -46.79 -34.75
CA PHE A 206 -7.34 -45.98 -35.20
C PHE A 206 -7.35 -44.64 -34.45
N GLN A 207 -7.82 -43.60 -35.12
CA GLN A 207 -7.94 -42.27 -34.58
C GLN A 207 -9.28 -42.17 -33.81
N ILE A 208 -9.29 -41.45 -32.68
CA ILE A 208 -10.48 -41.12 -31.93
C ILE A 208 -10.50 -39.61 -31.78
N PHE A 209 -11.30 -38.96 -32.58
CA PHE A 209 -11.60 -37.53 -32.45
C PHE A 209 -12.79 -37.36 -31.55
N ASN A 210 -12.67 -36.49 -30.55
CA ASN A 210 -13.75 -36.16 -29.62
C ASN A 210 -13.76 -34.67 -29.38
N ALA A 211 -14.92 -34.02 -29.55
CA ALA A 211 -15.09 -32.59 -29.31
C ALA A 211 -16.49 -32.31 -28.77
N GLY A 212 -16.57 -31.73 -27.56
CA GLY A 212 -17.87 -31.40 -26.99
C GLY A 212 -17.82 -30.76 -25.62
N PRO A 213 -18.92 -30.15 -25.20
CA PRO A 213 -19.09 -29.63 -23.87
C PRO A 213 -19.30 -30.75 -22.85
N SER A 214 -18.71 -30.58 -21.66
CA SER A 214 -19.02 -31.38 -20.47
C SER A 214 -19.41 -30.45 -19.33
N ALA A 215 -20.31 -30.93 -18.49
CA ALA A 215 -20.76 -30.22 -17.30
C ALA A 215 -20.65 -31.13 -16.07
N ASN A 216 -20.26 -30.55 -14.95
CA ASN A 216 -20.23 -31.16 -13.63
C ASN A 216 -21.01 -30.29 -12.66
N VAL A 217 -22.03 -30.84 -12.02
CA VAL A 217 -22.93 -30.12 -11.10
C VAL A 217 -22.86 -30.80 -9.76
N PRO A 218 -22.25 -30.22 -8.72
CA PRO A 218 -22.35 -30.72 -7.35
C PRO A 218 -23.79 -30.51 -6.87
N VAL A 219 -24.54 -31.58 -6.66
CA VAL A 219 -25.91 -31.53 -6.17
C VAL A 219 -25.94 -31.49 -4.65
N LEU A 220 -25.04 -32.25 -4.01
CA LEU A 220 -24.90 -32.32 -2.55
C LEU A 220 -23.41 -32.51 -2.21
N ASP A 221 -22.81 -31.54 -1.51
CA ASP A 221 -21.46 -31.64 -1.00
C ASP A 221 -21.36 -30.86 0.32
N PHE A 222 -21.52 -31.55 1.44
CA PHE A 222 -21.48 -30.95 2.78
C PHE A 222 -20.10 -30.37 3.11
N ALA A 223 -19.02 -31.01 2.69
CA ALA A 223 -17.66 -30.54 2.91
C ALA A 223 -17.39 -29.21 2.17
N ALA A 224 -17.90 -29.06 0.94
CA ALA A 224 -17.82 -27.82 0.20
C ALA A 224 -18.60 -26.67 0.87
N TRP A 225 -19.77 -26.97 1.46
CA TRP A 225 -20.52 -25.98 2.25
C TRP A 225 -19.75 -25.51 3.47
N SER A 226 -19.15 -26.45 4.21
CA SER A 226 -18.32 -26.13 5.38
C SER A 226 -17.05 -25.38 4.99
N ARG A 227 -16.43 -25.68 3.84
CA ARG A 227 -15.31 -24.89 3.27
C ARG A 227 -15.74 -23.47 2.91
N LEU A 228 -16.91 -23.28 2.30
CA LEU A 228 -17.44 -21.94 2.03
C LEU A 228 -17.68 -21.15 3.33
N HIS A 229 -18.15 -21.82 4.40
CA HIS A 229 -18.32 -21.17 5.69
C HIS A 229 -16.98 -20.72 6.28
N ALA A 230 -15.95 -21.58 6.23
CA ALA A 230 -14.59 -21.23 6.64
C ALA A 230 -14.04 -20.03 5.84
N ALA A 231 -14.25 -19.99 4.53
CA ALA A 231 -13.83 -18.87 3.67
C ALA A 231 -14.55 -17.56 3.99
N ARG A 232 -15.83 -17.61 4.41
CA ARG A 232 -16.56 -16.42 4.91
C ARG A 232 -15.95 -15.86 6.19
N GLU A 233 -15.64 -16.73 7.14
CA GLU A 233 -15.00 -16.30 8.39
C GLU A 233 -13.58 -15.78 8.16
N ASN A 234 -12.82 -16.34 7.19
CA ASN A 234 -11.53 -15.80 6.77
C ASN A 234 -11.66 -14.41 6.15
N THR A 235 -12.74 -14.14 5.39
CA THR A 235 -13.02 -12.79 4.87
C THR A 235 -13.30 -11.82 6.03
N SER A 236 -14.05 -12.25 7.05
CA SER A 236 -14.29 -11.45 8.25
C SER A 236 -13.00 -11.18 9.03
N ALA A 237 -12.10 -12.17 9.12
CA ALA A 237 -10.79 -11.98 9.74
C ALA A 237 -9.90 -11.00 8.95
N ALA A 238 -9.92 -11.07 7.62
CA ALA A 238 -9.18 -10.13 6.77
C ALA A 238 -9.69 -8.69 6.94
N HIS A 239 -11.01 -8.49 7.01
CA HIS A 239 -11.62 -7.18 7.24
C HIS A 239 -11.23 -6.61 8.62
N ALA A 240 -11.26 -7.42 9.67
CA ALA A 240 -10.79 -6.98 10.99
C ALA A 240 -9.28 -6.68 11.01
N GLY A 241 -8.48 -7.43 10.23
CA GLY A 241 -7.06 -7.14 10.02
C GLY A 241 -6.81 -5.80 9.32
N GLU A 242 -7.64 -5.46 8.32
CA GLU A 242 -7.61 -4.14 7.66
C GLU A 242 -7.88 -3.02 8.69
N GLN A 243 -8.87 -3.19 9.56
CA GLN A 243 -9.17 -2.22 10.61
C GLN A 243 -8.00 -2.06 11.60
N SER A 244 -7.31 -3.16 11.95
CA SER A 244 -6.11 -3.09 12.80
C SER A 244 -4.99 -2.27 12.14
N ILE A 245 -4.74 -2.47 10.83
CA ILE A 245 -3.76 -1.68 10.07
C ILE A 245 -4.12 -0.19 10.08
N ARG A 246 -5.40 0.16 9.98
CA ARG A 246 -5.87 1.56 10.05
C ARG A 246 -5.61 2.17 11.41
N GLU A 247 -5.94 1.49 12.50
CA GLU A 247 -5.67 1.93 13.88
C GLU A 247 -4.16 2.16 14.11
N ASP A 248 -3.31 1.23 13.65
CA ASP A 248 -1.85 1.33 13.78
C ASP A 248 -1.29 2.51 12.96
N LEU A 249 -1.81 2.72 11.75
CA LEU A 249 -1.40 3.84 10.91
C LEU A 249 -1.78 5.18 11.54
N VAL A 250 -2.97 5.28 12.15
CA VAL A 250 -3.39 6.50 12.85
C VAL A 250 -2.42 6.78 14.01
N LEU A 251 -2.08 5.77 14.83
CA LEU A 251 -1.09 5.92 15.89
C LEU A 251 0.26 6.40 15.36
N GLN A 252 0.77 5.77 14.29
CA GLN A 252 2.04 6.17 13.68
C GLN A 252 1.99 7.62 13.17
N THR A 253 0.87 8.03 12.56
CA THR A 253 0.69 9.39 12.04
C THR A 253 0.67 10.41 13.18
N VAL A 254 -0.08 10.12 14.25
CA VAL A 254 -0.14 10.96 15.44
C VAL A 254 1.24 11.07 16.09
N SER A 255 1.94 9.96 16.29
CA SER A 255 3.28 9.95 16.90
C SER A 255 4.30 10.75 16.06
N GLN A 256 4.27 10.58 14.72
CA GLN A 256 5.17 11.31 13.83
C GLN A 256 4.84 12.81 13.80
N TYR A 257 3.56 13.17 13.80
CA TYR A 257 3.10 14.56 13.84
C TYR A 257 3.49 15.24 15.16
N LEU A 258 3.25 14.59 16.30
CA LEU A 258 3.69 15.07 17.62
C LEU A 258 5.21 15.22 17.70
N GLY A 259 5.96 14.27 17.11
CA GLY A 259 7.42 14.35 17.00
C GLY A 259 7.88 15.58 16.23
N ALA A 260 7.20 15.92 15.14
CA ALA A 260 7.49 17.12 14.35
C ALA A 260 7.12 18.42 15.11
N LEU A 261 6.01 18.43 15.85
CA LEU A 261 5.65 19.55 16.74
C LEU A 261 6.68 19.75 17.87
N ARG A 262 7.18 18.65 18.46
CA ARG A 262 8.26 18.71 19.43
C ARG A 262 9.52 19.35 18.84
N ALA A 263 9.92 18.91 17.66
CA ALA A 263 11.09 19.48 16.97
C ALA A 263 10.89 20.97 16.63
N ALA A 264 9.69 21.37 16.20
CA ALA A 264 9.36 22.79 16.00
C ALA A 264 9.47 23.61 17.28
N ALA A 265 9.00 23.07 18.42
CA ALA A 265 9.13 23.70 19.73
C ALA A 265 10.60 23.85 20.16
N GLN A 266 11.43 22.85 19.88
CA GLN A 266 12.87 22.90 20.14
C GLN A 266 13.58 23.98 19.30
N VAL A 267 13.23 24.12 18.01
CA VAL A 267 13.74 25.22 17.16
C VAL A 267 13.40 26.58 17.76
N LYS A 268 12.13 26.77 18.18
CA LYS A 268 11.70 28.02 18.79
C LYS A 268 12.43 28.31 20.11
N ALA A 269 12.62 27.28 20.96
CA ALA A 269 13.37 27.40 22.20
C ALA A 269 14.84 27.75 21.94
N ALA A 270 15.51 27.09 20.98
CA ALA A 270 16.89 27.40 20.60
C ALA A 270 17.05 28.82 20.07
N GLN A 271 16.10 29.31 19.27
CA GLN A 271 16.11 30.72 18.80
C GLN A 271 16.02 31.69 19.98
N THR A 272 15.14 31.47 20.95
CA THR A 272 15.01 32.31 22.15
C THR A 272 16.30 32.31 22.98
N ARG A 273 17.00 31.14 23.07
CA ARG A 273 18.30 31.02 23.76
C ARG A 273 19.39 31.84 23.06
N ILE A 274 19.45 31.81 21.73
CA ILE A 274 20.38 32.65 20.96
C ILE A 274 20.13 34.13 21.26
N ASP A 275 18.89 34.58 21.25
CA ASP A 275 18.53 35.97 21.52
C ASP A 275 18.99 36.40 22.91
N LEU A 276 18.85 35.51 23.91
CA LEU A 276 19.28 35.72 25.30
C LEU A 276 20.84 35.76 25.39
N ALA A 277 21.52 34.78 24.78
CA ALA A 277 22.98 34.69 24.77
C ALA A 277 23.60 35.88 24.00
N GLN A 278 22.99 36.34 22.90
CA GLN A 278 23.40 37.52 22.17
C GLN A 278 23.29 38.79 23.03
N ALA A 279 22.19 38.94 23.79
CA ALA A 279 22.02 40.07 24.70
C ALA A 279 23.09 40.07 25.80
N LEU A 280 23.42 38.91 26.38
CA LEU A 280 24.47 38.79 27.39
C LEU A 280 25.84 39.10 26.81
N TYR A 281 26.15 38.61 25.60
CA TYR A 281 27.42 38.92 24.92
C TYR A 281 27.56 40.45 24.68
N ASN A 282 26.52 41.12 24.20
CA ASN A 282 26.51 42.56 23.98
C ASN A 282 26.72 43.31 25.32
N GLN A 283 26.05 42.92 26.38
CA GLN A 283 26.19 43.51 27.71
C GLN A 283 27.64 43.37 28.23
N ALA A 284 28.21 42.16 28.17
CA ALA A 284 29.59 41.90 28.59
C ALA A 284 30.61 42.71 27.78
N ALA A 285 30.41 42.85 26.45
CA ALA A 285 31.26 43.65 25.59
C ALA A 285 31.18 45.13 25.91
N ASP A 286 29.98 45.68 26.22
CA ASP A 286 29.80 47.07 26.62
C ASP A 286 30.43 47.34 27.99
N MET A 287 30.28 46.44 28.95
CA MET A 287 30.94 46.55 30.27
C MET A 287 32.48 46.53 30.13
N GLN A 288 33.03 45.66 29.29
CA GLN A 288 34.46 45.62 28.99
C GLN A 288 34.95 46.94 28.38
N LYS A 289 34.23 47.46 27.37
CA LYS A 289 34.57 48.73 26.69
C LYS A 289 34.56 49.92 27.64
N ASN A 290 33.67 49.93 28.61
CA ASN A 290 33.56 50.97 29.63
C ASN A 290 34.48 50.76 30.84
N GLY A 291 35.33 49.70 30.85
CA GLY A 291 36.27 49.39 31.94
C GLY A 291 35.60 48.77 33.19
N ALA A 292 34.32 48.43 33.12
CA ALA A 292 33.55 47.86 34.22
C ALA A 292 33.50 46.30 34.19
N GLY A 293 33.99 45.67 33.09
CA GLY A 293 33.98 44.20 32.90
C GLY A 293 35.34 43.70 32.42
N THR A 294 35.54 42.39 32.49
CA THR A 294 36.78 41.72 32.11
C THR A 294 36.68 41.14 30.67
N GLY A 295 37.81 40.99 29.97
CA GLY A 295 37.84 40.38 28.63
C GLY A 295 37.42 38.88 28.67
N ILE A 296 37.61 38.21 29.79
CA ILE A 296 37.22 36.81 29.96
C ILE A 296 35.68 36.65 30.01
N ASP A 297 34.95 37.63 30.53
CA ASP A 297 33.49 37.60 30.57
C ASP A 297 32.91 37.72 29.16
N THR A 298 33.50 38.59 28.31
CA THR A 298 33.12 38.72 26.91
C THR A 298 33.42 37.44 26.12
N LEU A 299 34.56 36.79 26.37
CA LEU A 299 34.93 35.51 25.73
C LEU A 299 33.96 34.38 26.12
N ARG A 300 33.61 34.27 27.40
CA ARG A 300 32.66 33.27 27.88
C ARG A 300 31.27 33.44 27.27
N ALA A 301 30.77 34.66 27.27
CA ALA A 301 29.49 34.99 26.65
C ALA A 301 29.49 34.69 25.13
N ASN A 302 30.61 34.92 24.44
CA ASN A 302 30.73 34.58 23.02
C ASN A 302 30.76 33.07 22.79
N VAL A 303 31.47 32.30 23.64
CA VAL A 303 31.47 30.83 23.56
C VAL A 303 30.06 30.30 23.72
N GLU A 304 29.29 30.78 24.71
CA GLU A 304 27.90 30.39 24.91
C GLU A 304 27.01 30.71 23.70
N LEU A 305 27.16 31.93 23.13
CA LEU A 305 26.46 32.31 21.92
C LEU A 305 26.76 31.36 20.73
N GLN A 306 28.02 30.92 20.55
CA GLN A 306 28.36 29.97 19.49
C GLN A 306 27.79 28.57 19.77
N ASN A 307 27.76 28.13 21.02
CA ASN A 307 27.15 26.88 21.43
C ASN A 307 25.64 26.85 21.10
N GLU A 308 24.90 27.92 21.45
CA GLU A 308 23.47 28.01 21.16
C GLU A 308 23.17 28.09 19.65
N LYS A 309 24.03 28.75 18.86
CA LYS A 309 23.93 28.70 17.40
C LYS A 309 24.09 27.28 16.85
N GLN A 310 24.99 26.49 17.40
CA GLN A 310 25.17 25.10 17.02
C GLN A 310 23.93 24.25 17.37
N VAL A 311 23.34 24.49 18.56
CA VAL A 311 22.09 23.83 18.98
C VAL A 311 20.95 24.14 18.03
N LEU A 312 20.80 25.41 17.57
CA LEU A 312 19.79 25.78 16.57
C LEU A 312 19.96 25.03 15.25
N ILE A 313 21.20 24.92 14.74
CA ILE A 313 21.49 24.20 13.49
C ILE A 313 21.06 22.73 13.63
N ALA A 314 21.37 22.10 14.75
CA ALA A 314 20.96 20.72 15.03
C ALA A 314 19.42 20.59 15.13
N ALA A 315 18.76 21.53 15.82
CA ALA A 315 17.30 21.53 15.97
C ALA A 315 16.57 21.72 14.63
N LEU A 316 17.05 22.61 13.76
CA LEU A 316 16.53 22.79 12.39
C LEU A 316 16.64 21.50 11.58
N THR A 317 17.80 20.84 11.64
CA THR A 317 18.01 19.57 10.94
C THR A 317 17.04 18.49 11.44
N GLN A 318 16.82 18.39 12.78
CA GLN A 318 15.88 17.43 13.36
C GLN A 318 14.44 17.74 12.93
N TYR A 319 14.06 19.01 12.86
CA TYR A 319 12.74 19.42 12.39
C TYR A 319 12.52 19.03 10.92
N ASP A 320 13.48 19.29 10.05
CA ASP A 320 13.40 18.90 8.65
C ASP A 320 13.27 17.38 8.48
N VAL A 321 14.08 16.59 9.21
CA VAL A 321 14.01 15.13 9.20
C VAL A 321 12.65 14.62 9.68
N ALA A 322 12.07 15.25 10.72
CA ALA A 322 10.73 14.90 11.21
C ALA A 322 9.65 15.19 10.16
N LEU A 323 9.75 16.32 9.44
CA LEU A 323 8.84 16.64 8.33
C LEU A 323 8.98 15.67 7.15
N TYR A 324 10.21 15.26 6.81
CA TYR A 324 10.41 14.23 5.75
C TYR A 324 9.81 12.89 6.15
N GLY A 325 9.94 12.49 7.42
CA GLY A 325 9.29 11.29 7.96
C GLY A 325 7.76 11.37 7.84
N LEU A 326 7.18 12.51 8.19
CA LEU A 326 5.75 12.77 8.07
C LEU A 326 5.30 12.77 6.60
N ALA A 327 6.02 13.45 5.70
CA ALA A 327 5.72 13.47 4.26
C ALA A 327 5.67 12.05 3.67
N ARG A 328 6.65 11.20 4.04
CA ARG A 328 6.67 9.78 3.62
C ARG A 328 5.45 9.02 4.12
N LEU A 329 5.07 9.19 5.39
CA LEU A 329 3.93 8.49 5.99
C LEU A 329 2.62 8.89 5.32
N LEU A 330 2.49 10.16 4.97
CA LEU A 330 1.34 10.74 4.27
C LEU A 330 1.37 10.50 2.75
N SER A 331 2.42 9.86 2.22
CA SER A 331 2.62 9.66 0.77
C SER A 331 2.58 10.97 -0.03
N LEU A 332 3.08 12.05 0.54
CA LEU A 332 3.22 13.34 -0.12
C LEU A 332 4.48 13.38 -1.00
N ASP A 333 4.48 14.28 -1.99
CA ASP A 333 5.69 14.57 -2.78
C ASP A 333 6.81 15.06 -1.84
N PRO A 334 7.99 14.42 -1.79
CA PRO A 334 9.10 14.83 -0.93
C PRO A 334 9.59 16.28 -1.15
N ARG A 335 9.22 16.88 -2.28
CA ARG A 335 9.59 18.28 -2.63
C ARG A 335 8.57 19.30 -2.15
N GLN A 336 7.45 18.84 -1.56
CA GLN A 336 6.39 19.74 -1.11
C GLN A 336 6.69 20.20 0.31
N PRO A 337 6.85 21.52 0.55
CA PRO A 337 7.05 22.04 1.90
C PRO A 337 5.77 21.82 2.72
N ILE A 338 5.94 21.35 3.97
CA ILE A 338 4.87 21.14 4.94
C ILE A 338 5.05 22.17 6.05
N GLN A 339 3.96 22.77 6.47
CA GLN A 339 3.91 23.64 7.64
C GLN A 339 2.85 23.10 8.61
N LEU A 340 3.25 22.87 9.85
CA LEU A 340 2.35 22.43 10.91
C LEU A 340 1.58 23.63 11.45
N SER A 341 0.26 23.49 11.62
CA SER A 341 -0.60 24.58 12.10
C SER A 341 -1.01 24.43 13.56
N ASP A 342 -0.86 23.24 14.15
CA ASP A 342 -1.24 23.00 15.54
C ASP A 342 -0.14 23.41 16.52
N VAL A 343 -0.57 23.71 17.74
CA VAL A 343 0.33 23.99 18.89
C VAL A 343 0.18 22.85 19.89
N THR A 344 1.30 22.38 20.43
CA THR A 344 1.28 21.37 21.50
C THR A 344 0.57 21.92 22.73
N SER A 345 -0.51 21.26 23.12
CA SER A 345 -1.34 21.68 24.24
C SER A 345 -1.45 20.59 25.31
N PHE A 346 -1.66 21.01 26.54
CA PHE A 346 -1.99 20.15 27.66
C PHE A 346 -3.49 20.22 27.92
N PHE A 347 -4.15 19.04 27.95
CA PHE A 347 -5.57 18.93 28.24
C PHE A 347 -5.77 18.07 29.46
N GLU A 348 -6.72 18.43 30.32
CA GLU A 348 -7.18 17.52 31.38
C GLU A 348 -7.77 16.26 30.73
N THR A 349 -7.29 15.11 31.14
CA THR A 349 -7.80 13.82 30.68
C THR A 349 -8.78 13.26 31.69
N PRO A 350 -9.92 12.71 31.25
CA PRO A 350 -10.81 11.99 32.14
C PRO A 350 -10.10 10.83 32.83
N THR A 351 -10.36 10.61 34.10
CA THR A 351 -9.88 9.43 34.83
C THR A 351 -10.67 8.20 34.36
N PHE A 352 -9.98 7.20 33.83
CA PHE A 352 -10.57 5.94 33.44
C PHE A 352 -10.34 4.88 34.50
N ALA A 353 -11.37 4.08 34.81
CA ALA A 353 -11.19 2.89 35.65
C ALA A 353 -10.47 1.80 34.84
N ILE A 354 -9.41 1.21 35.41
CA ILE A 354 -8.54 0.23 34.75
C ILE A 354 -9.35 -0.96 34.22
N GLU A 355 -10.18 -1.56 35.10
CA GLU A 355 -10.96 -2.76 34.76
C GLU A 355 -11.95 -2.51 33.63
N GLY A 356 -12.70 -1.42 33.67
CA GLY A 356 -13.63 -1.07 32.59
C GLY A 356 -12.93 -0.71 31.27
N SER A 357 -11.65 -0.32 31.29
CA SER A 357 -10.87 -0.03 30.09
C SER A 357 -10.37 -1.31 29.42
N ILE A 358 -9.99 -2.34 30.19
CA ILE A 358 -9.60 -3.66 29.64
C ILE A 358 -10.81 -4.32 28.95
N ASP A 359 -11.99 -4.32 29.60
CA ASP A 359 -13.19 -4.92 29.01
C ASP A 359 -13.62 -4.22 27.72
N ARG A 360 -13.52 -2.89 27.69
CA ARG A 360 -13.73 -2.11 26.46
C ARG A 360 -12.73 -2.47 25.37
N ALA A 361 -11.46 -2.62 25.72
CA ALA A 361 -10.43 -2.99 24.77
C ALA A 361 -10.71 -4.37 24.14
N TYR A 362 -11.13 -5.36 24.91
CA TYR A 362 -11.51 -6.69 24.38
C TYR A 362 -12.69 -6.64 23.40
N GLN A 363 -13.61 -5.68 23.58
CA GLN A 363 -14.77 -5.52 22.71
C GLN A 363 -14.48 -4.66 21.47
N ALA A 364 -13.63 -3.64 21.61
CA ALA A 364 -13.43 -2.62 20.59
C ALA A 364 -12.23 -2.90 19.66
N ARG A 365 -11.21 -3.63 20.13
CA ARG A 365 -9.99 -3.84 19.35
C ARG A 365 -10.22 -4.77 18.15
N PRO A 366 -9.82 -4.34 16.95
CA PRO A 366 -9.97 -5.13 15.72
C PRO A 366 -9.22 -6.48 15.78
N GLU A 367 -8.09 -6.56 16.51
CA GLU A 367 -7.30 -7.78 16.65
C GLU A 367 -8.09 -8.89 17.36
N MET A 368 -8.94 -8.52 18.35
CA MET A 368 -9.84 -9.50 18.99
C MET A 368 -10.89 -10.01 18.02
N ALA A 369 -11.48 -9.11 17.23
CA ALA A 369 -12.44 -9.51 16.19
C ALA A 369 -11.77 -10.42 15.13
N GLN A 370 -10.51 -10.13 14.77
CA GLN A 370 -9.73 -10.92 13.83
C GLN A 370 -9.46 -12.33 14.35
N ILE A 371 -8.99 -12.47 15.58
CA ILE A 371 -8.67 -13.79 16.14
C ILE A 371 -9.94 -14.63 16.37
N ASP A 372 -11.04 -14.01 16.80
CA ASP A 372 -12.33 -14.69 16.96
C ASP A 372 -12.88 -15.17 15.60
N ALA A 373 -12.73 -14.40 14.53
CA ALA A 373 -13.09 -14.84 13.18
C ALA A 373 -12.19 -15.99 12.69
N ARG A 374 -10.89 -15.95 12.98
CA ARG A 374 -9.97 -17.08 12.70
C ARG A 374 -10.35 -18.34 13.45
N LEU A 375 -10.77 -18.22 14.72
CA LEU A 375 -11.26 -19.34 15.49
C LEU A 375 -12.49 -19.97 14.85
N ARG A 376 -13.48 -19.17 14.44
CA ARG A 376 -14.67 -19.66 13.73
C ARG A 376 -14.32 -20.31 12.39
N ALA A 377 -13.35 -19.74 11.64
CA ALA A 377 -12.84 -20.32 10.40
C ALA A 377 -12.19 -21.69 10.63
N ALA A 378 -11.37 -21.83 11.69
CA ALA A 378 -10.77 -23.11 12.07
C ALA A 378 -11.84 -24.16 12.47
N GLN A 379 -12.87 -23.75 13.22
CA GLN A 379 -14.02 -24.62 13.56
C GLN A 379 -14.78 -25.05 12.32
N ALA A 380 -15.04 -24.15 11.37
CA ALA A 380 -15.68 -24.47 10.10
C ALA A 380 -14.82 -25.42 9.24
N SER A 381 -13.50 -25.23 9.24
CA SER A 381 -12.56 -26.14 8.56
C SER A 381 -12.55 -27.54 9.17
N ARG A 382 -12.68 -27.64 10.50
CA ARG A 382 -12.87 -28.92 11.18
C ARG A 382 -14.16 -29.62 10.76
N HIS A 383 -15.26 -28.87 10.67
CA HIS A 383 -16.52 -29.40 10.14
C HIS A 383 -16.35 -29.90 8.71
N ALA A 384 -15.66 -29.16 7.85
CA ALA A 384 -15.37 -29.60 6.49
C ALA A 384 -14.63 -30.93 6.43
N ALA A 385 -13.63 -31.14 7.31
CA ALA A 385 -12.90 -32.40 7.41
C ALA A 385 -13.78 -33.57 7.92
N ILE A 386 -14.73 -33.31 8.80
CA ILE A 386 -15.68 -34.30 9.28
C ILE A 386 -16.69 -34.63 8.18
N ASP A 387 -17.21 -33.63 7.51
CA ASP A 387 -18.24 -33.72 6.46
C ASP A 387 -17.75 -34.51 5.23
N GLU A 388 -16.44 -34.66 5.04
CA GLU A 388 -15.87 -35.56 4.02
C GLU A 388 -16.26 -37.04 4.23
N ARG A 389 -16.82 -37.44 5.38
CA ARG A 389 -17.39 -38.78 5.62
C ARG A 389 -18.78 -38.91 5.04
N LEU A 390 -19.45 -37.82 4.78
CA LEU A 390 -20.82 -37.80 4.30
C LEU A 390 -20.88 -38.09 2.80
N PRO A 391 -22.02 -38.66 2.30
CA PRO A 391 -22.19 -38.83 0.87
C PRO A 391 -22.12 -37.55 0.10
N SER A 392 -21.41 -37.55 -1.03
CA SER A 392 -21.49 -36.49 -2.02
C SER A 392 -22.30 -36.95 -3.24
N ILE A 393 -23.14 -36.09 -3.79
CA ILE A 393 -23.94 -36.35 -4.99
C ILE A 393 -23.53 -35.38 -6.07
N ARG A 394 -23.15 -35.92 -7.25
CA ARG A 394 -22.75 -35.12 -8.42
C ARG A 394 -23.54 -35.56 -9.64
N ALA A 395 -23.97 -34.62 -10.44
CA ALA A 395 -24.54 -34.85 -11.76
C ALA A 395 -23.49 -34.44 -12.79
N THR A 396 -23.18 -35.33 -13.72
CA THR A 396 -22.28 -35.07 -14.83
C THR A 396 -23.00 -35.26 -16.15
N GLY A 397 -22.66 -34.46 -17.14
CA GLY A 397 -23.18 -34.60 -18.49
C GLY A 397 -22.14 -34.18 -19.51
N ASN A 398 -22.08 -34.95 -20.60
CA ASN A 398 -21.29 -34.59 -21.76
C ASN A 398 -22.10 -34.78 -23.04
N TRP A 399 -21.84 -33.92 -24.02
CA TRP A 399 -22.39 -34.04 -25.35
C TRP A 399 -21.25 -33.82 -26.34
N ASP A 400 -20.74 -34.94 -26.84
CA ASP A 400 -19.53 -34.95 -27.67
C ASP A 400 -19.87 -35.28 -29.12
N TYR A 401 -19.10 -34.73 -30.04
CA TYR A 401 -19.02 -35.13 -31.42
C TYR A 401 -17.82 -36.08 -31.55
N GLN A 402 -18.09 -37.40 -31.69
CA GLN A 402 -17.07 -38.45 -31.63
C GLN A 402 -17.00 -39.22 -32.94
N GLY A 403 -15.80 -39.49 -33.43
CA GLY A 403 -15.56 -40.27 -34.62
C GLY A 403 -14.10 -40.69 -34.82
N VAL A 404 -13.85 -41.49 -35.85
CA VAL A 404 -12.49 -41.86 -36.24
C VAL A 404 -11.80 -40.73 -37.05
N SER A 405 -12.51 -39.69 -37.39
CA SER A 405 -12.01 -38.44 -37.97
C SER A 405 -13.04 -37.33 -37.72
N ILE A 406 -12.64 -36.08 -37.98
CA ILE A 406 -13.56 -34.94 -37.88
C ILE A 406 -14.77 -35.10 -38.79
N SER A 407 -14.60 -35.67 -39.99
CA SER A 407 -15.67 -35.81 -41.01
C SER A 407 -16.63 -36.97 -40.71
N THR A 408 -16.24 -37.95 -39.89
CA THR A 408 -17.03 -39.15 -39.58
C THR A 408 -17.65 -39.13 -38.18
N GLY A 409 -17.50 -38.00 -37.49
CA GLY A 409 -18.05 -37.84 -36.14
C GLY A 409 -19.59 -37.87 -36.14
N ILE A 410 -20.13 -38.39 -35.08
CA ILE A 410 -21.58 -38.37 -34.77
C ILE A 410 -21.78 -37.81 -33.35
N PRO A 411 -22.93 -37.16 -33.07
CA PRO A 411 -23.23 -36.71 -31.72
C PRO A 411 -23.48 -37.91 -30.78
N VAL A 412 -22.78 -37.91 -29.65
CA VAL A 412 -22.97 -38.86 -28.54
C VAL A 412 -23.16 -38.08 -27.26
N TYR A 413 -23.95 -38.58 -26.34
CA TYR A 413 -24.16 -37.91 -25.06
C TYR A 413 -24.26 -38.91 -23.93
N GLN A 414 -23.90 -38.46 -22.74
CA GLN A 414 -24.04 -39.22 -21.50
C GLN A 414 -24.48 -38.27 -20.40
N TYR A 415 -25.48 -38.67 -19.62
CA TYR A 415 -25.89 -38.02 -18.40
C TYR A 415 -25.83 -39.02 -17.26
N GLN A 416 -25.20 -38.64 -16.18
CA GLN A 416 -25.00 -39.50 -15.02
C GLN A 416 -25.26 -38.74 -13.73
N VAL A 417 -25.98 -39.33 -12.79
CA VAL A 417 -26.03 -38.89 -11.40
C VAL A 417 -25.37 -39.97 -10.57
N GLY A 418 -24.32 -39.60 -9.85
CA GLY A 418 -23.55 -40.48 -9.00
C GLY A 418 -23.59 -40.03 -7.55
N ALA A 419 -23.67 -40.96 -6.62
CA ALA A 419 -23.44 -40.73 -5.20
C ALA A 419 -22.15 -41.44 -4.80
N GLU A 420 -21.26 -40.74 -4.13
CA GLU A 420 -20.00 -41.27 -3.62
C GLU A 420 -20.01 -41.24 -2.10
N VAL A 421 -19.75 -42.39 -1.48
CA VAL A 421 -19.64 -42.56 -0.03
C VAL A 421 -18.29 -43.17 0.31
N PRO A 422 -17.38 -42.43 0.97
CA PRO A 422 -16.06 -42.95 1.31
C PRO A 422 -16.18 -43.99 2.45
N LEU A 423 -16.00 -45.27 2.15
CA LEU A 423 -16.07 -46.34 3.15
C LEU A 423 -14.76 -46.52 3.91
N PHE A 424 -13.63 -46.39 3.23
CA PHE A 424 -12.28 -46.49 3.80
C PHE A 424 -11.32 -45.57 3.12
N THR A 425 -10.72 -44.66 3.90
CA THR A 425 -9.80 -43.61 3.38
C THR A 425 -8.36 -43.77 3.88
N GLY A 426 -7.97 -44.96 4.37
CA GLY A 426 -6.64 -45.20 4.91
C GLY A 426 -6.28 -44.34 6.13
N GLY A 427 -7.27 -43.82 6.85
CA GLY A 427 -7.07 -42.95 8.00
C GLY A 427 -6.94 -41.45 7.67
N ARG A 428 -6.99 -41.05 6.38
CA ARG A 428 -6.83 -39.65 5.91
C ARG A 428 -7.79 -38.68 6.62
N ILE A 429 -9.10 -38.95 6.59
CA ILE A 429 -10.12 -38.09 7.20
C ILE A 429 -9.91 -37.95 8.72
N ARG A 430 -9.48 -39.04 9.38
CA ARG A 430 -9.16 -38.99 10.82
C ARG A 430 -7.98 -38.06 11.09
N ALA A 431 -6.93 -38.17 10.29
CA ALA A 431 -5.73 -37.33 10.43
C ALA A 431 -6.05 -35.85 10.14
N GLU A 432 -6.84 -35.54 9.12
CA GLU A 432 -7.32 -34.20 8.81
C GLU A 432 -8.18 -33.61 9.93
N THR A 433 -9.07 -34.39 10.51
CA THR A 433 -9.86 -33.96 11.69
C THR A 433 -8.97 -33.65 12.88
N VAL A 434 -7.98 -34.51 13.20
CA VAL A 434 -7.04 -34.27 14.31
C VAL A 434 -6.18 -33.03 14.01
N LYS A 435 -5.73 -32.83 12.76
CA LYS A 435 -5.00 -31.63 12.34
C LYS A 435 -5.84 -30.37 12.58
N ALA A 436 -7.11 -30.38 12.22
CA ALA A 436 -8.03 -29.27 12.45
C ALA A 436 -8.28 -29.01 13.94
N ASP A 437 -8.39 -30.07 14.78
CA ASP A 437 -8.48 -29.94 16.24
C ASP A 437 -7.25 -29.29 16.85
N LEU A 438 -6.05 -29.61 16.34
CA LEU A 438 -4.79 -28.98 16.76
C LEU A 438 -4.72 -27.50 16.32
N GLU A 439 -5.23 -27.16 15.14
CA GLU A 439 -5.30 -25.79 14.68
C GLU A 439 -6.25 -24.94 15.55
N ILE A 440 -7.42 -25.48 15.94
CA ILE A 440 -8.33 -24.81 16.88
C ILE A 440 -7.61 -24.51 18.20
N LYS A 441 -6.97 -25.52 18.81
CA LYS A 441 -6.21 -25.33 20.06
C LYS A 441 -5.10 -24.28 19.93
N LYS A 442 -4.40 -24.26 18.79
CA LYS A 442 -3.37 -23.26 18.52
C LYS A 442 -3.98 -21.85 18.47
N VAL A 443 -5.11 -21.65 17.78
CA VAL A 443 -5.78 -20.35 17.69
C VAL A 443 -6.34 -19.92 19.05
N GLU A 444 -6.86 -20.86 19.86
CA GLU A 444 -7.29 -20.59 21.25
C GLU A 444 -6.13 -20.07 22.11
N GLN A 445 -4.95 -20.71 22.04
CA GLN A 445 -3.76 -20.22 22.75
C GLN A 445 -3.30 -18.84 22.26
N GLN A 446 -3.36 -18.59 20.96
CA GLN A 446 -3.06 -17.26 20.40
C GLN A 446 -4.07 -16.19 20.87
N ARG A 447 -5.35 -16.57 21.02
CA ARG A 447 -6.38 -15.68 21.56
C ARG A 447 -6.14 -15.34 23.04
N ASP A 448 -5.78 -16.32 23.84
CA ASP A 448 -5.48 -16.11 25.26
C ASP A 448 -4.23 -15.25 25.44
N ASP A 449 -3.18 -15.47 24.64
CA ASP A 449 -1.97 -14.64 24.62
C ASP A 449 -2.29 -13.20 24.21
N LEU A 450 -3.09 -13.00 23.15
CA LEU A 450 -3.53 -11.67 22.72
C LEU A 450 -4.33 -10.94 23.80
N ARG A 451 -5.18 -11.63 24.56
CA ARG A 451 -5.90 -11.04 25.70
C ARG A 451 -4.94 -10.55 26.79
N ASN A 452 -3.95 -11.37 27.12
CA ASN A 452 -2.93 -10.99 28.11
C ASN A 452 -2.11 -9.80 27.62
N GLN A 453 -1.74 -9.78 26.35
CA GLN A 453 -1.03 -8.66 25.74
C GLN A 453 -1.85 -7.37 25.78
N ILE A 454 -3.13 -7.41 25.41
CA ILE A 454 -4.05 -6.26 25.45
C ILE A 454 -4.17 -5.74 26.90
N ALA A 455 -4.34 -6.63 27.87
CA ALA A 455 -4.41 -6.23 29.27
C ALA A 455 -3.11 -5.54 29.75
N LEU A 456 -1.95 -6.03 29.32
CA LEU A 456 -0.65 -5.41 29.60
C LEU A 456 -0.55 -4.02 28.94
N GLU A 457 -0.89 -3.92 27.66
CA GLU A 457 -0.85 -2.65 26.89
C GLU A 457 -1.73 -1.58 27.54
N VAL A 458 -2.98 -1.92 27.91
CA VAL A 458 -3.89 -1.00 28.58
C VAL A 458 -3.32 -0.51 29.92
N LYS A 459 -2.84 -1.44 30.77
CA LYS A 459 -2.25 -1.08 32.08
C LYS A 459 -1.01 -0.21 31.92
N THR A 460 -0.16 -0.54 30.98
CA THR A 460 1.06 0.23 30.69
C THR A 460 0.74 1.63 30.19
N ALA A 461 -0.18 1.74 29.23
CA ALA A 461 -0.60 3.04 28.69
C ALA A 461 -1.26 3.94 29.75
N MET A 462 -2.05 3.37 30.65
CA MET A 462 -2.65 4.13 31.76
C MET A 462 -1.60 4.62 32.76
N ALA A 463 -0.63 3.77 33.14
CA ALA A 463 0.45 4.15 34.04
C ALA A 463 1.35 5.24 33.42
N GLN A 464 1.64 5.12 32.10
CA GLN A 464 2.40 6.11 31.36
C GLN A 464 1.67 7.46 31.27
N LEU A 465 0.35 7.45 31.03
CA LEU A 465 -0.45 8.67 30.99
C LEU A 465 -0.48 9.38 32.35
N ASP A 466 -0.66 8.64 33.44
CA ASP A 466 -0.65 9.20 34.79
C ASP A 466 0.71 9.80 35.15
N SER A 467 1.79 9.07 34.87
CA SER A 467 3.17 9.55 35.01
C SER A 467 3.43 10.82 34.20
N ALA A 468 3.05 10.81 32.91
CA ALA A 468 3.27 11.93 31.99
C ALA A 468 2.51 13.18 32.44
N ARG A 469 1.29 13.03 33.00
CA ARG A 469 0.54 14.15 33.59
C ARG A 469 1.31 14.83 34.71
N HIS A 470 1.82 14.06 35.67
CA HIS A 470 2.60 14.61 36.78
C HIS A 470 3.93 15.23 36.29
N GLN A 471 4.57 14.64 35.27
CA GLN A 471 5.77 15.22 34.67
C GLN A 471 5.51 16.62 34.07
N VAL A 472 4.36 16.83 33.42
CA VAL A 472 4.00 18.16 32.90
C VAL A 472 3.81 19.16 34.04
N GLU A 473 3.17 18.77 35.14
CA GLU A 473 2.98 19.63 36.32
C GLU A 473 4.34 20.07 36.92
N VAL A 474 5.26 19.12 37.12
CA VAL A 474 6.60 19.39 37.63
C VAL A 474 7.42 20.24 36.66
N ALA A 475 7.35 19.93 35.36
CA ALA A 475 8.10 20.67 34.33
C ALA A 475 7.62 22.13 34.20
N ASN A 476 6.30 22.37 34.33
CA ASN A 476 5.75 23.72 34.32
C ASN A 476 6.22 24.56 35.52
N LEU A 477 6.29 23.97 36.71
CA LEU A 477 6.88 24.63 37.87
C LEU A 477 8.36 24.87 37.69
N GLY A 478 9.08 23.89 37.14
CA GLY A 478 10.53 23.98 36.89
C GLY A 478 10.90 25.14 35.95
N ILE A 479 10.14 25.35 34.87
CA ILE A 479 10.41 26.47 33.94
C ILE A 479 10.11 27.82 34.59
N GLN A 480 9.07 27.94 35.44
CA GLN A 480 8.79 29.18 36.15
C GLN A 480 9.94 29.55 37.09
N LEU A 481 10.41 28.59 37.90
CA LEU A 481 11.52 28.82 38.84
C LEU A 481 12.82 29.19 38.09
N ALA A 482 13.12 28.51 36.98
CA ALA A 482 14.31 28.79 36.19
C ALA A 482 14.25 30.20 35.51
N GLN A 483 13.06 30.65 35.11
CA GLN A 483 12.88 32.02 34.59
C GLN A 483 13.13 33.07 35.66
N GLU A 484 12.66 32.85 36.89
CA GLU A 484 12.91 33.73 38.03
C GLU A 484 14.42 33.75 38.36
N GLU A 485 15.10 32.59 38.35
CA GLU A 485 16.54 32.48 38.60
C GLU A 485 17.34 33.30 37.58
N VAL A 486 17.04 33.21 36.27
CA VAL A 486 17.71 34.02 35.24
C VAL A 486 17.49 35.51 35.48
N THR A 487 16.28 35.91 35.86
CA THR A 487 15.95 37.31 36.14
C THR A 487 16.79 37.83 37.31
N GLN A 488 16.82 37.11 38.43
CA GLN A 488 17.59 37.48 39.61
C GLN A 488 19.11 37.52 39.34
N ALA A 489 19.64 36.49 38.64
CA ALA A 489 21.06 36.46 38.27
C ALA A 489 21.46 37.65 37.41
N ARG A 490 20.64 38.05 36.45
CA ARG A 490 20.89 39.25 35.61
C ARG A 490 20.85 40.54 36.42
N ASP A 491 19.89 40.69 37.31
CA ASP A 491 19.79 41.88 38.17
C ASP A 491 21.01 42.04 39.07
N ARG A 492 21.49 40.92 39.67
CA ARG A 492 22.72 40.89 40.50
C ARG A 492 23.96 41.20 39.70
N PHE A 493 24.07 40.64 38.47
CA PHE A 493 25.18 40.93 37.56
C PHE A 493 25.20 42.41 37.16
N THR A 494 24.01 42.98 36.80
CA THR A 494 23.90 44.37 36.43
C THR A 494 24.21 45.31 37.59
N ALA A 495 23.89 44.92 38.82
CA ALA A 495 24.22 45.67 40.03
C ALA A 495 25.74 45.52 40.44
N GLY A 496 26.50 44.70 39.74
CA GLY A 496 27.93 44.48 40.03
C GLY A 496 28.21 43.64 41.29
N VAL A 497 27.20 42.93 41.81
CA VAL A 497 27.31 42.07 43.04
C VAL A 497 27.45 40.57 42.72
N ALA A 498 27.42 40.18 41.44
CA ALA A 498 27.64 38.81 40.94
C ALA A 498 28.48 38.87 39.66
N ASP A 499 29.15 37.75 39.36
CA ASP A 499 29.90 37.60 38.10
C ASP A 499 29.04 37.02 36.97
N ASN A 500 29.56 36.99 35.76
CA ASN A 500 28.88 36.47 34.59
C ASN A 500 28.59 34.95 34.67
N ILE A 501 29.35 34.21 35.52
CA ILE A 501 29.18 32.76 35.69
C ILE A 501 27.78 32.41 36.24
N GLU A 502 27.29 33.20 37.21
CA GLU A 502 25.98 33.04 37.81
C GLU A 502 24.85 33.17 36.75
N VAL A 503 24.99 34.14 35.84
CA VAL A 503 24.02 34.35 34.75
C VAL A 503 24.06 33.16 33.75
N VAL A 504 25.26 32.71 33.35
CA VAL A 504 25.39 31.56 32.44
C VAL A 504 24.82 30.29 33.05
N GLN A 505 25.08 30.02 34.36
CA GLN A 505 24.48 28.87 35.05
C GLN A 505 22.97 28.92 35.14
N ALA A 506 22.39 30.08 35.38
CA ALA A 506 20.96 30.29 35.38
C ALA A 506 20.33 30.09 33.96
N GLN A 507 21.04 30.52 32.90
CA GLN A 507 20.63 30.27 31.50
C GLN A 507 20.67 28.77 31.17
N ASP A 508 21.68 28.05 31.60
CA ASP A 508 21.76 26.58 31.46
C ASP A 508 20.60 25.88 32.19
N ALA A 509 20.26 26.34 33.41
CA ALA A 509 19.12 25.81 34.16
C ALA A 509 17.80 26.05 33.42
N LEU A 510 17.58 27.25 32.87
CA LEU A 510 16.41 27.57 32.06
C LEU A 510 16.36 26.73 30.76
N SER A 511 17.49 26.53 30.10
CA SER A 511 17.59 25.67 28.92
C SER A 511 17.14 24.24 29.22
N ARG A 512 17.65 23.65 30.30
CA ARG A 512 17.25 22.29 30.75
C ARG A 512 15.76 22.23 31.14
N ALA A 513 15.26 23.24 31.85
CA ALA A 513 13.85 23.31 32.24
C ALA A 513 12.91 23.42 31.02
N SER A 514 13.31 24.21 30.02
CA SER A 514 12.57 24.33 28.75
C SER A 514 12.54 23.01 27.96
N ASP A 515 13.67 22.32 27.85
CA ASP A 515 13.77 21.03 27.17
C ASP A 515 12.93 19.95 27.90
N ASN A 516 12.93 19.97 29.24
CA ASN A 516 12.12 19.08 30.05
C ASN A 516 10.62 19.35 29.84
N GLN A 517 10.18 20.62 29.76
CA GLN A 517 8.79 20.98 29.52
C GLN A 517 8.33 20.52 28.13
N ILE A 518 9.12 20.78 27.08
CA ILE A 518 8.84 20.32 25.72
C ILE A 518 8.73 18.78 25.67
N ALA A 519 9.64 18.08 26.36
CA ALA A 519 9.62 16.63 26.44
C ALA A 519 8.40 16.09 27.19
N ALA A 520 8.04 16.70 28.32
CA ALA A 520 6.88 16.31 29.12
C ALA A 520 5.56 16.50 28.35
N LEU A 521 5.38 17.62 27.66
CA LEU A 521 4.20 17.88 26.82
C LEU A 521 4.10 16.87 25.67
N TYR A 522 5.21 16.54 25.03
CA TYR A 522 5.24 15.51 23.99
C TYR A 522 4.85 14.13 24.55
N GLN A 523 5.48 13.72 25.66
CA GLN A 523 5.21 12.42 26.30
C GLN A 523 3.75 12.30 26.75
N PHE A 524 3.14 13.37 27.28
CA PHE A 524 1.75 13.39 27.67
C PHE A 524 0.82 13.15 26.46
N ASN A 525 1.02 13.88 25.37
CA ASN A 525 0.20 13.70 24.16
C ASN A 525 0.42 12.33 23.51
N GLN A 526 1.66 11.79 23.53
CA GLN A 526 1.96 10.45 23.07
C GLN A 526 1.25 9.39 23.92
N ALA A 527 1.33 9.49 25.25
CA ALA A 527 0.68 8.55 26.16
C ALA A 527 -0.86 8.55 26.01
N ARG A 528 -1.46 9.70 25.68
CA ARG A 528 -2.89 9.77 25.30
C ARG A 528 -3.19 8.99 24.03
N ALA A 529 -2.36 9.12 23.01
CA ALA A 529 -2.50 8.39 21.76
C ALA A 529 -2.32 6.88 21.98
N ASP A 530 -1.32 6.49 22.78
CA ASP A 530 -1.05 5.08 23.11
C ASP A 530 -2.23 4.47 23.88
N LEU A 531 -2.84 5.21 24.82
CA LEU A 531 -4.04 4.75 25.51
C LEU A 531 -5.23 4.62 24.56
N ALA A 532 -5.45 5.58 23.66
CA ALA A 532 -6.51 5.50 22.66
C ALA A 532 -6.37 4.26 21.78
N ARG A 533 -5.14 3.93 21.36
CA ARG A 533 -4.84 2.69 20.62
C ARG A 533 -5.06 1.44 21.48
N ALA A 534 -4.60 1.46 22.72
CA ALA A 534 -4.73 0.32 23.63
C ALA A 534 -6.21 -0.05 23.88
N ILE A 535 -7.11 0.94 23.93
CA ILE A 535 -8.57 0.71 24.10
C ILE A 535 -9.34 0.59 22.78
N GLY A 536 -8.66 0.63 21.60
CA GLY A 536 -9.28 0.43 20.28
C GLY A 536 -10.16 1.60 19.82
N GLN A 537 -9.78 2.84 20.11
CA GLN A 537 -10.54 4.04 19.76
C GLN A 537 -9.71 5.08 18.98
N MET A 538 -8.60 4.66 18.40
CA MET A 538 -7.65 5.58 17.79
C MET A 538 -8.25 6.29 16.58
N GLU A 539 -8.79 5.55 15.61
CA GLU A 539 -9.41 6.14 14.42
C GLU A 539 -10.59 7.05 14.81
N SER A 540 -11.47 6.60 15.69
CA SER A 540 -12.66 7.37 16.09
C SER A 540 -12.35 8.68 16.82
N LEU A 541 -11.20 8.77 17.49
CA LEU A 541 -10.78 9.96 18.26
C LEU A 541 -10.12 11.02 17.37
N TYR A 542 -9.40 10.61 16.34
CA TYR A 542 -8.58 11.50 15.50
C TYR A 542 -9.14 11.75 14.10
N THR A 543 -10.27 11.13 13.72
CA THR A 543 -10.97 11.37 12.44
C THR A 543 -12.26 12.19 12.62
N LYS A 544 -12.68 12.46 13.84
CA LYS A 544 -13.81 13.34 14.18
C LYS A 544 -13.29 14.71 14.57
#